data_1d30f246b4800676bbb54c5a83b2d9fa
#
_entry.id   1d30f246b4800676bbb54c5a83b2d9fa
#
_cell.length_a   1.000
_cell.length_b   1.000
_cell.length_c   1.000
_cell.angle_alpha   90.00
_cell.angle_beta   90.00
_cell.angle_gamma   90.00
#
_symmetry.space_group_name_H-M   'P 1'
#
loop_
_entity.id
_entity.type
_entity.pdbx_description
1 polymer ?
#
loop_
_entity_poly.entity_id
_entity_poly.type
_entity_poly.pdbx_seq_one_letter_code
_entity_poly.pdbx_strand_id
1 'polypeptide(L)'
;MSRESDPHSMEAFASPEAPALDPTRPLILCDADEVLLDFARPLARFLDRRGYMLDLKSFALAGNIRRKTDNAEIDGPEIRSLITDYFDSEIDTAAPIDGAVAAIRALGRRAQVIVVTNVPHHLRARRETALAAAGLKLPVVSNSGAKGPLIRQLAARHGGQVAFIDDLPPHHRSVADHAGDVHRIHFVANPELGRLLDKAPDAHVRIDRWTECSAYLIDHFATTASF
;
A
#
# COMPACT_ATOMS: atom_id res chain seq x y z
N MET A 1 15.45 24.79 2.32
CA MET A 1 14.14 24.66 1.65
C MET A 1 13.25 23.87 2.59
N SER A 2 12.32 24.56 3.25
CA SER A 2 11.38 23.99 4.21
C SER A 2 10.42 23.08 3.46
N ARG A 3 10.39 21.79 3.81
CA ARG A 3 9.42 20.83 3.29
C ARG A 3 8.08 21.13 3.97
N GLU A 4 7.17 21.76 3.25
CA GLU A 4 5.78 21.88 3.68
C GLU A 4 5.21 20.47 3.87
N SER A 5 4.82 20.17 5.10
CA SER A 5 4.00 19.00 5.41
C SER A 5 2.62 19.20 4.78
N ASP A 6 2.18 18.27 3.97
CA ASP A 6 0.84 18.27 3.36
C ASP A 6 -0.21 18.38 4.47
N PRO A 7 -1.03 19.45 4.53
CA PRO A 7 -2.03 19.66 5.57
C PRO A 7 -3.07 18.53 5.63
N HIS A 8 -3.34 17.84 4.51
CA HIS A 8 -4.29 16.74 4.46
C HIS A 8 -3.82 15.48 5.22
N SER A 9 -2.50 15.27 5.36
CA SER A 9 -1.98 14.16 6.18
C SER A 9 -2.17 14.39 7.69
N MET A 10 -2.29 15.64 8.13
CA MET A 10 -2.53 15.99 9.53
C MET A 10 -4.02 15.92 9.90
N GLU A 11 -4.94 16.22 8.98
CA GLU A 11 -6.39 16.16 9.23
C GLU A 11 -6.88 14.72 9.46
N ALA A 12 -6.25 13.72 8.85
CA ALA A 12 -6.63 12.31 9.01
C ALA A 12 -6.52 11.81 10.48
N PHE A 13 -5.79 12.54 11.36
CA PHE A 13 -5.58 12.16 12.77
C PHE A 13 -6.39 12.98 13.77
N ALA A 14 -6.91 14.11 13.38
CA ALA A 14 -7.88 14.87 14.19
C ALA A 14 -9.30 14.32 14.04
N SER A 15 -9.51 13.38 13.13
CA SER A 15 -10.80 12.73 12.89
C SER A 15 -11.14 11.74 14.00
N PRO A 16 -12.39 11.71 14.48
CA PRO A 16 -12.88 10.68 15.40
C PRO A 16 -12.79 9.25 14.83
N GLU A 17 -12.43 9.10 13.57
CA GLU A 17 -12.25 7.84 12.83
C GLU A 17 -10.79 7.29 12.84
N ALA A 18 -9.85 7.96 13.53
CA ALA A 18 -8.49 7.45 13.64
C ALA A 18 -8.50 6.08 14.35
N PRO A 19 -7.82 5.05 13.81
CA PRO A 19 -7.85 3.72 14.40
C PRO A 19 -7.23 3.74 15.81
N ALA A 20 -7.87 3.02 16.75
CA ALA A 20 -7.30 2.77 18.05
C ALA A 20 -6.03 1.94 17.91
N LEU A 21 -4.96 2.34 18.60
CA LEU A 21 -3.68 1.64 18.60
C LEU A 21 -3.49 0.92 19.94
N ASP A 22 -3.05 -0.35 19.86
CA ASP A 22 -2.74 -1.19 21.02
C ASP A 22 -1.22 -1.39 21.11
N PRO A 23 -0.51 -0.67 22.00
CA PRO A 23 0.95 -0.75 22.11
C PRO A 23 1.44 -2.08 22.66
N THR A 24 0.57 -2.93 23.18
CA THR A 24 0.93 -4.27 23.69
C THR A 24 1.08 -5.32 22.58
N ARG A 25 0.69 -4.99 21.35
CA ARG A 25 0.75 -5.87 20.17
C ARG A 25 1.57 -5.21 19.08
N PRO A 26 2.41 -5.92 18.33
CA PRO A 26 3.06 -5.33 17.16
C PRO A 26 2.06 -4.71 16.18
N LEU A 27 2.48 -3.66 15.48
CA LEU A 27 1.68 -2.97 14.47
C LEU A 27 2.21 -3.26 13.06
N ILE A 28 1.32 -3.64 12.17
CA ILE A 28 1.57 -3.80 10.74
C ILE A 28 0.83 -2.71 10.00
N LEU A 29 1.56 -1.86 9.29
CA LEU A 29 1.06 -0.82 8.39
C LEU A 29 1.24 -1.34 6.96
N CYS A 30 0.13 -1.65 6.29
CA CYS A 30 0.13 -2.38 5.03
C CYS A 30 -0.52 -1.57 3.92
N ASP A 31 0.10 -1.49 2.74
CA ASP A 31 -0.59 -0.94 1.57
C ASP A 31 -1.74 -1.85 1.11
N ALA A 32 -2.63 -1.29 0.26
CA ALA A 32 -3.76 -2.02 -0.29
C ALA A 32 -3.49 -2.53 -1.71
N ASP A 33 -3.17 -1.64 -2.63
CA ASP A 33 -3.10 -1.92 -4.06
C ASP A 33 -1.79 -2.66 -4.40
N GLU A 34 -1.84 -3.75 -5.18
CA GLU A 34 -0.74 -4.69 -5.46
C GLU A 34 -0.13 -5.39 -4.23
N VAL A 35 -0.65 -5.12 -3.03
CA VAL A 35 -0.23 -5.78 -1.79
C VAL A 35 -1.33 -6.68 -1.23
N LEU A 36 -2.49 -6.11 -0.91
CA LEU A 36 -3.66 -6.86 -0.43
C LEU A 36 -4.66 -7.16 -1.54
N LEU A 37 -4.79 -6.24 -2.49
CA LEU A 37 -5.74 -6.27 -3.58
C LEU A 37 -5.00 -6.19 -4.92
N ASP A 38 -5.47 -6.95 -5.91
CA ASP A 38 -5.00 -6.87 -7.28
C ASP A 38 -5.39 -5.51 -7.90
N PHE A 39 -4.41 -4.75 -8.35
CA PHE A 39 -4.60 -3.44 -8.95
C PHE A 39 -4.26 -3.42 -10.45
N ALA A 40 -3.14 -4.00 -10.83
CA ALA A 40 -2.62 -3.88 -12.20
C ALA A 40 -3.54 -4.52 -13.24
N ARG A 41 -4.10 -5.70 -12.97
CA ARG A 41 -4.98 -6.39 -13.93
C ARG A 41 -6.34 -5.70 -14.10
N PRO A 42 -7.06 -5.28 -13.03
CA PRO A 42 -8.26 -4.46 -13.18
C PRO A 42 -7.98 -3.13 -13.86
N LEU A 43 -6.89 -2.45 -13.52
CA LEU A 43 -6.49 -1.20 -14.18
C LEU A 43 -6.24 -1.40 -15.68
N ALA A 44 -5.52 -2.45 -16.07
CA ALA A 44 -5.28 -2.75 -17.48
C ALA A 44 -6.59 -2.94 -18.25
N ARG A 45 -7.57 -3.67 -17.68
CA ARG A 45 -8.90 -3.84 -18.32
C ARG A 45 -9.69 -2.53 -18.40
N PHE A 46 -9.61 -1.70 -17.36
CA PHE A 46 -10.25 -0.39 -17.35
C PHE A 46 -9.66 0.53 -18.43
N LEU A 47 -8.34 0.60 -18.53
CA LEU A 47 -7.62 1.37 -19.54
C LEU A 47 -7.93 0.87 -20.95
N ASP A 48 -7.98 -0.46 -21.14
CA ASP A 48 -8.29 -1.10 -22.42
C ASP A 48 -9.65 -0.65 -22.98
N ARG A 49 -10.68 -0.61 -22.12
CA ARG A 49 -12.02 -0.13 -22.50
C ARG A 49 -12.07 1.36 -22.89
N ARG A 50 -11.06 2.14 -22.49
CA ARG A 50 -10.93 3.58 -22.77
C ARG A 50 -9.95 3.91 -23.90
N GLY A 51 -9.43 2.90 -24.60
CA GLY A 51 -8.50 3.11 -25.72
C GLY A 51 -7.04 3.31 -25.30
N TYR A 52 -6.69 2.92 -24.07
CA TYR A 52 -5.32 2.92 -23.58
C TYR A 52 -4.80 1.49 -23.39
N MET A 53 -3.49 1.35 -23.30
CA MET A 53 -2.82 0.12 -22.91
C MET A 53 -1.90 0.37 -21.72
N LEU A 54 -1.78 -0.62 -20.84
CA LEU A 54 -0.81 -0.65 -19.77
C LEU A 54 0.33 -1.59 -20.16
N ASP A 55 1.53 -1.03 -20.34
CA ASP A 55 2.76 -1.75 -20.70
C ASP A 55 3.74 -1.66 -19.53
N LEU A 56 3.67 -2.64 -18.61
CA LEU A 56 4.42 -2.62 -17.37
C LEU A 56 5.92 -2.83 -17.62
N LYS A 57 6.70 -1.76 -17.55
CA LYS A 57 8.18 -1.75 -17.62
C LYS A 57 8.82 -1.28 -16.32
N SER A 58 8.02 -0.70 -15.43
CA SER A 58 8.45 -0.16 -14.14
C SER A 58 7.25 -0.04 -13.19
N PHE A 59 7.47 0.37 -11.96
CA PHE A 59 6.39 0.72 -11.02
C PHE A 59 5.62 2.00 -11.37
N ALA A 60 6.26 2.92 -12.11
CA ALA A 60 5.63 4.18 -12.45
C ALA A 60 4.52 3.96 -13.47
N LEU A 61 3.37 4.59 -13.29
CA LEU A 61 2.33 4.63 -14.33
C LEU A 61 2.76 5.51 -15.51
N ALA A 62 3.54 6.55 -15.25
CA ALA A 62 4.14 7.39 -16.29
C ALA A 62 5.12 6.57 -17.15
N GLY A 63 4.96 6.66 -18.45
CA GLY A 63 5.71 5.87 -19.43
C GLY A 63 5.17 4.46 -19.66
N ASN A 64 4.30 3.95 -18.77
CA ASN A 64 3.67 2.62 -18.88
C ASN A 64 2.25 2.68 -19.45
N ILE A 65 1.59 3.83 -19.43
CA ILE A 65 0.26 4.01 -20.06
C ILE A 65 0.42 4.70 -21.40
N ARG A 66 -0.12 4.07 -22.45
CA ARG A 66 -0.04 4.56 -23.82
C ARG A 66 -1.42 4.57 -24.48
N ARG A 67 -1.64 5.51 -25.40
CA ARG A 67 -2.82 5.53 -26.25
C ARG A 67 -2.73 4.43 -27.32
N LYS A 68 -3.80 3.68 -27.54
CA LYS A 68 -3.82 2.61 -28.55
C LYS A 68 -3.78 3.11 -29.99
N THR A 69 -4.29 4.32 -30.24
CA THR A 69 -4.42 4.88 -31.59
C THR A 69 -3.09 5.24 -32.25
N ASP A 70 -2.14 5.75 -31.48
CA ASP A 70 -0.87 6.27 -31.98
C ASP A 70 0.35 5.77 -31.18
N ASN A 71 0.11 4.91 -30.17
CA ASN A 71 1.13 4.40 -29.25
C ASN A 71 1.88 5.51 -28.46
N ALA A 72 1.29 6.71 -28.38
CA ALA A 72 1.89 7.82 -27.66
C ALA A 72 1.77 7.61 -26.13
N GLU A 73 2.80 8.02 -25.41
CA GLU A 73 2.74 8.17 -23.95
C GLU A 73 1.78 9.28 -23.59
N ILE A 74 1.09 9.13 -22.46
CA ILE A 74 0.20 10.15 -21.93
C ILE A 74 0.88 10.93 -20.80
N ASP A 75 0.44 12.16 -20.60
CA ASP A 75 1.03 13.06 -19.60
C ASP A 75 0.52 12.80 -18.17
N GLY A 76 1.17 13.41 -17.20
CA GLY A 76 0.83 13.25 -15.79
C GLY A 76 -0.62 13.67 -15.43
N PRO A 77 -1.15 14.79 -15.93
CA PRO A 77 -2.55 15.18 -15.77
C PRO A 77 -3.55 14.12 -16.30
N GLU A 78 -3.32 13.59 -17.50
CA GLU A 78 -4.17 12.57 -18.11
C GLU A 78 -4.12 11.25 -17.30
N ILE A 79 -2.91 10.84 -16.83
CA ILE A 79 -2.75 9.70 -15.91
C ILE A 79 -3.57 9.89 -14.65
N ARG A 80 -3.45 11.06 -13.98
CA ARG A 80 -4.19 11.33 -12.74
C ARG A 80 -5.71 11.26 -12.95
N SER A 81 -6.21 11.80 -14.06
CA SER A 81 -7.64 11.71 -14.40
C SER A 81 -8.09 10.26 -14.55
N LEU A 82 -7.34 9.46 -15.32
CA LEU A 82 -7.66 8.04 -15.52
C LEU A 82 -7.62 7.23 -14.22
N ILE A 83 -6.68 7.51 -13.33
CA ILE A 83 -6.59 6.81 -12.03
C ILE A 83 -7.73 7.24 -11.09
N THR A 84 -8.11 8.52 -11.11
CA THR A 84 -9.29 8.99 -10.37
C THR A 84 -10.54 8.28 -10.86
N ASP A 85 -10.79 8.28 -12.17
CA ASP A 85 -11.94 7.60 -12.79
C ASP A 85 -11.95 6.08 -12.50
N TYR A 86 -10.76 5.45 -12.47
CA TYR A 86 -10.61 4.06 -12.12
C TYR A 86 -11.07 3.79 -10.68
N PHE A 87 -10.56 4.55 -9.72
CA PHE A 87 -10.97 4.38 -8.34
C PHE A 87 -12.46 4.69 -8.12
N ASP A 88 -12.99 5.73 -8.76
CA ASP A 88 -14.41 6.08 -8.66
C ASP A 88 -15.34 4.99 -9.20
N SER A 89 -14.92 4.26 -10.24
CA SER A 89 -15.75 3.25 -10.90
C SER A 89 -15.47 1.81 -10.47
N GLU A 90 -14.24 1.46 -10.10
CA GLU A 90 -13.80 0.07 -9.96
C GLU A 90 -13.33 -0.31 -8.55
N ILE A 91 -13.28 0.64 -7.59
CA ILE A 91 -12.71 0.40 -6.24
C ILE A 91 -13.33 -0.79 -5.51
N ASP A 92 -14.60 -1.11 -5.81
CA ASP A 92 -15.36 -2.16 -5.15
C ASP A 92 -15.12 -3.56 -5.78
N THR A 93 -14.38 -3.65 -6.92
CA THR A 93 -14.26 -4.87 -7.72
C THR A 93 -12.91 -5.59 -7.56
N ALA A 94 -11.98 -5.01 -6.81
CA ALA A 94 -10.64 -5.56 -6.66
C ALA A 94 -10.65 -6.90 -5.91
N ALA A 95 -10.06 -7.94 -6.51
CA ALA A 95 -9.89 -9.23 -5.87
C ALA A 95 -8.71 -9.23 -4.89
N PRO A 96 -8.74 -10.02 -3.81
CA PRO A 96 -7.58 -10.13 -2.94
C PRO A 96 -6.41 -10.82 -3.65
N ILE A 97 -5.19 -10.38 -3.35
CA ILE A 97 -3.96 -11.08 -3.73
C ILE A 97 -3.96 -12.48 -3.11
N ASP A 98 -3.43 -13.44 -3.86
CA ASP A 98 -3.38 -14.83 -3.42
C ASP A 98 -2.69 -14.99 -2.05
N GLY A 99 -3.36 -15.69 -1.15
CA GLY A 99 -2.90 -15.89 0.23
C GLY A 99 -3.11 -14.71 1.19
N ALA A 100 -3.45 -13.48 0.72
CA ALA A 100 -3.59 -12.30 1.56
C ALA A 100 -4.60 -12.51 2.71
N VAL A 101 -5.79 -13.02 2.41
CA VAL A 101 -6.84 -13.22 3.42
C VAL A 101 -6.40 -14.17 4.54
N ALA A 102 -5.77 -15.28 4.18
CA ALA A 102 -5.29 -16.25 5.15
C ALA A 102 -4.13 -15.70 6.00
N ALA A 103 -3.18 -15.00 5.36
CA ALA A 103 -2.03 -14.38 6.01
C ALA A 103 -2.46 -13.27 6.98
N ILE A 104 -3.31 -12.35 6.56
CA ILE A 104 -3.82 -11.27 7.41
C ILE A 104 -4.62 -11.82 8.59
N ARG A 105 -5.41 -12.86 8.38
CA ARG A 105 -6.11 -13.54 9.49
C ARG A 105 -5.15 -14.18 10.49
N ALA A 106 -4.05 -14.78 10.03
CA ALA A 106 -3.02 -15.34 10.89
C ALA A 106 -2.27 -14.24 11.67
N LEU A 107 -1.85 -13.18 10.99
CA LEU A 107 -1.18 -12.01 11.58
C LEU A 107 -2.08 -11.28 12.57
N GLY A 108 -3.36 -11.11 12.27
CA GLY A 108 -4.33 -10.42 13.13
C GLY A 108 -4.57 -11.07 14.50
N ARG A 109 -4.16 -12.33 14.67
CA ARG A 109 -4.15 -12.97 16.00
C ARG A 109 -2.98 -12.53 16.89
N ARG A 110 -1.90 -11.97 16.30
CA ARG A 110 -0.63 -11.66 16.98
C ARG A 110 -0.26 -10.18 16.91
N ALA A 111 -0.70 -9.50 15.87
CA ALA A 111 -0.40 -8.10 15.60
C ALA A 111 -1.69 -7.33 15.28
N GLN A 112 -1.64 -6.02 15.41
CA GLN A 112 -2.65 -5.12 14.86
C GLN A 112 -2.28 -4.83 13.40
N VAL A 113 -3.26 -4.87 12.49
CA VAL A 113 -3.05 -4.58 11.06
C VAL A 113 -3.91 -3.39 10.67
N ILE A 114 -3.29 -2.38 10.06
CA ILE A 114 -3.95 -1.18 9.55
C ILE A 114 -3.53 -1.00 8.09
N VAL A 115 -4.50 -0.72 7.24
CA VAL A 115 -4.24 -0.39 5.83
C VAL A 115 -3.90 1.08 5.70
N VAL A 116 -2.79 1.38 5.02
CA VAL A 116 -2.34 2.74 4.69
C VAL A 116 -2.24 2.86 3.17
N THR A 117 -3.21 3.50 2.55
CA THR A 117 -3.35 3.53 1.09
C THR A 117 -3.44 4.96 0.54
N ASN A 118 -2.97 5.17 -0.70
CA ASN A 118 -3.10 6.46 -1.39
C ASN A 118 -4.42 6.61 -2.16
N VAL A 119 -5.44 5.83 -1.81
CA VAL A 119 -6.79 6.07 -2.34
C VAL A 119 -7.29 7.47 -1.92
N PRO A 120 -8.00 8.22 -2.79
CA PRO A 120 -8.56 9.52 -2.44
C PRO A 120 -9.39 9.46 -1.15
N HIS A 121 -9.28 10.49 -0.28
CA HIS A 121 -9.92 10.50 1.04
C HIS A 121 -11.43 10.26 1.00
N HIS A 122 -12.12 10.80 -0.01
CA HIS A 122 -13.58 10.60 -0.15
C HIS A 122 -13.96 9.15 -0.48
N LEU A 123 -13.02 8.32 -0.95
CA LEU A 123 -13.23 6.90 -1.23
C LEU A 123 -12.77 5.98 -0.10
N ARG A 124 -12.21 6.50 0.99
CA ARG A 124 -11.71 5.69 2.12
C ARG A 124 -12.74 4.67 2.62
N ALA A 125 -13.96 5.12 2.88
CA ALA A 125 -15.03 4.24 3.38
C ALA A 125 -15.44 3.15 2.36
N ARG A 126 -15.43 3.49 1.06
CA ARG A 126 -15.66 2.49 0.00
C ARG A 126 -14.52 1.47 -0.06
N ARG A 127 -13.26 1.91 0.07
CA ARG A 127 -12.10 1.01 0.14
C ARG A 127 -12.19 0.06 1.33
N GLU A 128 -12.58 0.55 2.49
CA GLU A 128 -12.78 -0.28 3.69
C GLU A 128 -13.88 -1.33 3.49
N THR A 129 -14.99 -0.93 2.85
CA THR A 129 -16.08 -1.85 2.48
C THR A 129 -15.62 -2.89 1.47
N ALA A 130 -14.85 -2.50 0.44
CA ALA A 130 -14.32 -3.41 -0.57
C ALA A 130 -13.35 -4.44 0.05
N LEU A 131 -12.45 -4.01 0.92
CA LEU A 131 -11.57 -4.91 1.68
C LEU A 131 -12.37 -5.89 2.54
N ALA A 132 -13.38 -5.41 3.25
CA ALA A 132 -14.24 -6.27 4.07
C ALA A 132 -14.99 -7.32 3.23
N ALA A 133 -15.50 -6.94 2.06
CA ALA A 133 -16.14 -7.86 1.10
C ALA A 133 -15.16 -8.90 0.56
N ALA A 134 -13.88 -8.54 0.39
CA ALA A 134 -12.80 -9.45 0.02
C ALA A 134 -12.32 -10.36 1.19
N GLY A 135 -12.92 -10.25 2.37
CA GLY A 135 -12.55 -11.03 3.57
C GLY A 135 -11.44 -10.40 4.42
N LEU A 136 -11.11 -9.14 4.17
CA LEU A 136 -10.06 -8.34 4.84
C LEU A 136 -10.72 -7.21 5.65
N LYS A 137 -11.36 -7.54 6.77
CA LYS A 137 -11.98 -6.54 7.65
C LYS A 137 -10.90 -5.80 8.46
N LEU A 138 -10.36 -4.74 7.89
CA LEU A 138 -9.25 -3.95 8.43
C LEU A 138 -9.60 -2.45 8.45
N PRO A 139 -9.14 -1.68 9.47
CA PRO A 139 -9.24 -0.23 9.43
C PRO A 139 -8.37 0.34 8.30
N VAL A 140 -8.86 1.37 7.63
CA VAL A 140 -8.20 2.02 6.50
C VAL A 140 -7.88 3.46 6.84
N VAL A 141 -6.63 3.84 6.64
CA VAL A 141 -6.15 5.22 6.68
C VAL A 141 -5.74 5.63 5.27
N SER A 142 -6.40 6.63 4.72
CA SER A 142 -6.03 7.20 3.43
C SER A 142 -4.89 8.22 3.60
N ASN A 143 -3.98 8.23 2.63
CA ASN A 143 -2.83 9.11 2.56
C ASN A 143 -2.80 9.82 1.20
N SER A 144 -2.04 10.87 1.08
CA SER A 144 -1.74 11.53 -0.19
C SER A 144 -0.23 11.69 -0.33
N GLY A 145 0.33 11.25 -1.45
CA GLY A 145 1.77 11.35 -1.71
C GLY A 145 2.63 10.37 -0.93
N ALA A 146 3.75 10.82 -0.41
CA ALA A 146 4.73 9.97 0.29
C ALA A 146 4.22 9.51 1.66
N LYS A 147 4.34 8.22 1.97
CA LYS A 147 3.76 7.62 3.19
C LYS A 147 4.59 7.85 4.47
N GLY A 148 5.88 8.21 4.36
CA GLY A 148 6.77 8.32 5.52
C GLY A 148 6.28 9.20 6.67
N PRO A 149 5.79 10.43 6.43
CA PRO A 149 5.27 11.29 7.50
C PRO A 149 4.12 10.65 8.28
N LEU A 150 3.18 10.00 7.58
CA LEU A 150 2.05 9.30 8.17
C LEU A 150 2.51 8.08 8.97
N ILE A 151 3.39 7.26 8.41
CA ILE A 151 3.96 6.09 9.09
C ILE A 151 4.68 6.50 10.37
N ARG A 152 5.47 7.60 10.35
CA ARG A 152 6.11 8.16 11.55
C ARG A 152 5.09 8.51 12.64
N GLN A 153 3.99 9.16 12.27
CA GLN A 153 2.95 9.54 13.25
C GLN A 153 2.29 8.31 13.87
N LEU A 154 1.94 7.30 13.05
CA LEU A 154 1.35 6.06 13.55
C LEU A 154 2.31 5.29 14.44
N ALA A 155 3.57 5.16 14.03
CA ALA A 155 4.61 4.48 14.81
C ALA A 155 4.88 5.17 16.16
N ALA A 156 4.99 6.49 16.17
CA ALA A 156 5.20 7.28 17.40
C ALA A 156 4.01 7.17 18.39
N ARG A 157 2.77 7.16 17.86
CA ARG A 157 1.57 6.97 18.69
C ARG A 157 1.45 5.54 19.23
N HIS A 158 1.89 4.56 18.45
CA HIS A 158 1.86 3.15 18.84
C HIS A 158 2.92 2.86 19.92
N GLY A 159 4.15 3.34 19.76
CA GLY A 159 5.24 3.22 20.74
C GLY A 159 5.85 1.82 20.87
N GLY A 160 5.41 0.85 20.08
CA GLY A 160 5.90 -0.52 20.06
C GLY A 160 6.55 -0.89 18.71
N GLN A 161 6.70 -2.19 18.48
CA GLN A 161 7.25 -2.72 17.21
C GLN A 161 6.32 -2.42 16.03
N VAL A 162 6.88 -1.89 14.93
CA VAL A 162 6.12 -1.54 13.72
C VAL A 162 6.77 -2.11 12.48
N ALA A 163 5.98 -2.76 11.63
CA ALA A 163 6.37 -3.14 10.29
C ALA A 163 5.54 -2.41 9.24
N PHE A 164 6.17 -2.09 8.11
CA PHE A 164 5.55 -1.46 6.93
C PHE A 164 5.70 -2.38 5.71
N ILE A 165 4.59 -2.63 5.01
CA ILE A 165 4.54 -3.47 3.82
C ILE A 165 4.00 -2.65 2.65
N ASP A 166 4.76 -2.58 1.56
CA ASP A 166 4.41 -1.77 0.38
C ASP A 166 5.13 -2.31 -0.86
N ASP A 167 4.57 -2.12 -2.05
CA ASP A 167 5.16 -2.53 -3.31
C ASP A 167 6.04 -1.44 -3.95
N LEU A 168 5.90 -0.16 -3.55
CA LEU A 168 6.54 0.97 -4.20
C LEU A 168 7.85 1.41 -3.52
N PRO A 169 9.01 1.33 -4.21
CA PRO A 169 10.30 1.79 -3.67
C PRO A 169 10.31 3.23 -3.13
N PRO A 170 9.61 4.23 -3.74
CA PRO A 170 9.56 5.57 -3.19
C PRO A 170 8.91 5.66 -1.79
N HIS A 171 7.96 4.77 -1.47
CA HIS A 171 7.37 4.73 -0.13
C HIS A 171 8.35 4.16 0.89
N HIS A 172 9.11 3.13 0.55
CA HIS A 172 10.19 2.60 1.40
C HIS A 172 11.23 3.67 1.70
N ARG A 173 11.66 4.43 0.69
CA ARG A 173 12.57 5.57 0.86
C ARG A 173 11.99 6.60 1.82
N SER A 174 10.75 7.01 1.59
CA SER A 174 10.09 7.97 2.45
C SER A 174 9.97 7.49 3.90
N VAL A 175 9.67 6.20 4.12
CA VAL A 175 9.60 5.63 5.48
C VAL A 175 10.98 5.56 6.10
N ALA A 176 12.04 5.20 5.37
CA ALA A 176 13.41 5.23 5.87
C ALA A 176 13.83 6.63 6.34
N ASP A 177 13.48 7.66 5.55
CA ASP A 177 13.81 9.06 5.87
C ASP A 177 13.04 9.62 7.09
N HIS A 178 11.84 9.13 7.40
CA HIS A 178 10.97 9.71 8.43
C HIS A 178 10.77 8.82 9.67
N ALA A 179 10.88 7.50 9.52
CA ALA A 179 10.61 6.50 10.53
C ALA A 179 11.59 5.32 10.37
N GLY A 180 12.88 5.59 10.56
CA GLY A 180 13.98 4.64 10.31
C GLY A 180 13.86 3.32 11.06
N ASP A 181 13.30 3.35 12.27
CA ASP A 181 13.11 2.19 13.15
C ASP A 181 11.97 1.25 12.69
N VAL A 182 11.12 1.70 11.77
CA VAL A 182 10.05 0.87 11.20
C VAL A 182 10.65 -0.20 10.29
N HIS A 183 10.32 -1.47 10.54
CA HIS A 183 10.78 -2.58 9.70
C HIS A 183 10.05 -2.55 8.35
N ARG A 184 10.79 -2.48 7.23
CA ARG A 184 10.23 -2.27 5.89
C ARG A 184 10.35 -3.52 5.04
N ILE A 185 9.21 -4.00 4.54
CA ILE A 185 9.08 -5.18 3.68
C ILE A 185 8.60 -4.73 2.30
N HIS A 186 9.46 -4.86 1.29
CA HIS A 186 9.10 -4.68 -0.10
C HIS A 186 8.34 -5.92 -0.59
N PHE A 187 7.05 -5.76 -0.88
CA PHE A 187 6.17 -6.86 -1.27
C PHE A 187 5.77 -6.70 -2.73
N VAL A 188 6.09 -7.67 -3.59
CA VAL A 188 5.80 -7.63 -5.02
C VAL A 188 5.08 -8.90 -5.44
N ALA A 189 3.74 -8.90 -5.30
CA ALA A 189 2.92 -10.06 -5.63
C ALA A 189 2.80 -10.32 -7.14
N ASN A 190 2.88 -9.26 -7.96
CA ASN A 190 2.76 -9.38 -9.41
C ASN A 190 4.02 -10.03 -10.01
N PRO A 191 3.92 -11.23 -10.64
CA PRO A 191 5.11 -11.92 -11.15
C PRO A 191 5.81 -11.21 -12.31
N GLU A 192 5.10 -10.39 -13.09
CA GLU A 192 5.70 -9.62 -14.18
C GLU A 192 6.57 -8.50 -13.62
N LEU A 193 6.02 -7.72 -12.69
CA LEU A 193 6.79 -6.70 -11.96
C LEU A 193 7.94 -7.34 -11.17
N GLY A 194 7.68 -8.47 -10.52
CA GLY A 194 8.67 -9.18 -9.72
C GLY A 194 9.94 -9.58 -10.48
N ARG A 195 9.84 -9.85 -11.79
CA ARG A 195 11.00 -10.16 -12.65
C ARG A 195 11.78 -8.93 -13.10
N LEU A 196 11.12 -7.76 -13.13
CA LEU A 196 11.71 -6.52 -13.63
C LEU A 196 12.41 -5.71 -12.53
N LEU A 197 12.16 -6.04 -11.28
CA LEU A 197 12.46 -5.17 -10.17
C LEU A 197 13.31 -5.88 -9.11
N ASP A 198 14.38 -5.24 -8.71
CA ASP A 198 15.16 -5.62 -7.54
C ASP A 198 14.44 -5.23 -6.24
N LYS A 199 14.96 -5.72 -5.11
CA LYS A 199 14.54 -5.24 -3.79
C LYS A 199 14.70 -3.72 -3.71
N ALA A 200 13.67 -3.01 -3.23
CA ALA A 200 13.79 -1.58 -2.94
C ALA A 200 15.01 -1.31 -2.03
N PRO A 201 15.92 -0.39 -2.39
CA PRO A 201 17.15 -0.16 -1.64
C PRO A 201 16.91 0.12 -0.15
N ASP A 202 15.85 0.83 0.16
CA ASP A 202 15.49 1.25 1.52
C ASP A 202 14.59 0.22 2.25
N ALA A 203 14.25 -0.92 1.65
CA ALA A 203 13.58 -2.01 2.33
C ALA A 203 14.59 -2.97 2.99
N HIS A 204 14.23 -3.52 4.15
CA HIS A 204 15.06 -4.51 4.83
C HIS A 204 15.04 -5.86 4.12
N VAL A 205 13.86 -6.28 3.67
CA VAL A 205 13.64 -7.54 2.97
C VAL A 205 12.67 -7.35 1.80
N ARG A 206 12.79 -8.21 0.77
CA ARG A 206 11.78 -8.39 -0.26
C ARG A 206 11.14 -9.76 -0.10
N ILE A 207 9.80 -9.79 -0.15
CA ILE A 207 9.01 -11.01 -0.07
C ILE A 207 7.87 -10.88 -1.08
N ASP A 208 7.67 -11.89 -1.92
CA ASP A 208 6.72 -11.82 -3.04
C ASP A 208 5.45 -12.66 -2.81
N ARG A 209 5.34 -13.35 -1.66
CA ARG A 209 4.20 -14.21 -1.33
C ARG A 209 3.72 -14.02 0.11
N TRP A 210 2.41 -13.94 0.30
CA TRP A 210 1.80 -13.74 1.61
C TRP A 210 2.08 -14.87 2.61
N THR A 211 2.20 -16.11 2.15
CA THR A 211 2.56 -17.25 3.03
C THR A 211 3.95 -17.05 3.65
N GLU A 212 4.91 -16.57 2.88
CA GLU A 212 6.26 -16.26 3.35
C GLU A 212 6.29 -15.00 4.21
N CYS A 213 5.57 -13.95 3.78
CA CYS A 213 5.51 -12.69 4.49
C CYS A 213 4.91 -12.85 5.90
N SER A 214 3.84 -13.64 6.03
CA SER A 214 3.22 -13.89 7.33
C SER A 214 4.13 -14.69 8.27
N ALA A 215 4.80 -15.72 7.77
CA ALA A 215 5.76 -16.51 8.57
C ALA A 215 6.92 -15.61 9.03
N TYR A 216 7.51 -14.86 8.10
CA TYR A 216 8.60 -13.93 8.38
C TYR A 216 8.25 -12.90 9.47
N LEU A 217 7.08 -12.27 9.38
CA LEU A 217 6.64 -11.27 10.36
C LEU A 217 6.39 -11.87 11.74
N ILE A 218 5.82 -13.07 11.81
CA ILE A 218 5.61 -13.78 13.09
C ILE A 218 6.95 -14.03 13.79
N ASP A 219 7.95 -14.49 13.05
CA ASP A 219 9.30 -14.76 13.58
C ASP A 219 10.02 -13.46 13.95
N HIS A 220 9.94 -12.42 13.10
CA HIS A 220 10.55 -11.13 13.34
C HIS A 220 10.05 -10.49 14.64
N PHE A 221 8.75 -10.44 14.86
CA PHE A 221 8.17 -9.87 16.08
C PHE A 221 8.47 -10.71 17.34
N ALA A 222 8.56 -12.03 17.21
CA ALA A 222 8.92 -12.89 18.34
C ALA A 222 10.37 -12.66 18.79
N THR A 223 11.29 -12.51 17.84
CA THR A 223 12.73 -12.33 18.11
C THR A 223 13.03 -10.96 18.70
N THR A 224 12.36 -9.90 18.25
CA THR A 224 12.58 -8.53 18.72
C THR A 224 11.83 -8.19 20.01
N ALA A 225 10.92 -9.04 20.48
CA ALA A 225 10.25 -8.89 21.79
C ALA A 225 11.12 -9.37 22.98
N SER A 226 12.26 -10.01 22.71
CA SER A 226 13.12 -10.65 23.73
C SER A 226 14.28 -9.75 24.23
N PHE A 227 14.26 -8.46 23.89
CA PHE A 227 15.22 -7.44 24.33
C PHE A 227 14.49 -6.25 24.95
#